data_0be5633d9d105c96cff4423d636c0ed9
#
_entry.id   0be5633d9d105c96cff4423d636c0ed9
#
_cell.length_a   1.000
_cell.length_b   1.000
_cell.length_c   1.000
_cell.angle_alpha   90.00
_cell.angle_beta   90.00
_cell.angle_gamma   90.00
#
_symmetry.space_group_name_H-M   'P 1'
#
loop_
_entity.id
_entity.type
_entity.pdbx_description
1 polymer ?
#
loop_
_entity_poly.entity_id
_entity_poly.type
_entity_poly.pdbx_seq_one_letter_code
_entity_poly.pdbx_strand_id
1 'polypeptide(L)'
;TFNLNETIDNGLTWQFVNLKTGEHFTLTDNSTLELQGNEFQFLLRSVSELPQKFILSQNYPNPFNPETTISFGLPVDSELNISVYNLLGQKISILTTGYYSAGFYTVNWNGISDKGMAASAGVYLYTIETDSYHDIRKMILMK
;
A
#
# COMPACT_ATOMS: atom_id res chain seq x y z
N THR A 1 -18.15 2.81 31.68
CA THR A 1 -16.97 2.12 31.07
C THR A 1 -17.40 1.52 29.75
N PHE A 2 -16.91 2.03 28.65
CA PHE A 2 -17.15 1.48 27.34
C PHE A 2 -16.01 0.52 27.02
N ASN A 3 -16.31 -0.77 26.86
CA ASN A 3 -15.31 -1.78 26.62
C ASN A 3 -15.43 -2.24 25.16
N LEU A 4 -14.53 -1.79 24.31
CA LEU A 4 -14.40 -2.25 22.93
C LEU A 4 -13.49 -3.48 22.88
N ASN A 5 -13.99 -4.59 23.42
CA ASN A 5 -13.27 -5.87 23.42
C ASN A 5 -13.52 -6.70 22.14
N GLU A 6 -14.09 -6.15 21.10
CA GLU A 6 -14.17 -6.83 19.82
C GLU A 6 -13.02 -6.37 18.93
N THR A 7 -12.25 -7.33 18.56
CA THR A 7 -11.07 -7.36 17.71
C THR A 7 -11.16 -6.38 16.55
N ILE A 8 -10.49 -5.25 16.68
CA ILE A 8 -10.23 -4.35 15.55
C ILE A 8 -8.92 -4.84 14.91
N ASP A 9 -9.01 -5.97 14.22
CA ASP A 9 -7.86 -6.58 13.56
C ASP A 9 -8.00 -6.46 12.04
N ASN A 10 -7.95 -5.22 11.54
CA ASN A 10 -7.94 -4.95 10.10
C ASN A 10 -6.94 -3.86 9.68
N GLY A 11 -5.97 -3.52 10.53
CA GLY A 11 -5.04 -2.41 10.24
C GLY A 11 -5.74 -1.05 10.15
N LEU A 12 -6.93 -0.93 10.69
CA LEU A 12 -7.66 0.33 10.77
C LEU A 12 -7.40 1.00 12.12
N THR A 13 -7.00 2.23 12.08
CA THR A 13 -6.89 3.07 13.28
C THR A 13 -8.22 3.76 13.52
N TRP A 14 -8.77 3.63 14.71
CA TRP A 14 -10.02 4.26 15.10
C TRP A 14 -9.78 5.55 15.88
N GLN A 15 -10.55 6.58 15.58
CA GLN A 15 -10.50 7.83 16.33
C GLN A 15 -11.87 8.15 16.92
N PHE A 16 -11.86 8.51 18.20
CA PHE A 16 -12.97 9.18 18.83
C PHE A 16 -12.82 10.69 18.67
N VAL A 17 -13.86 11.34 18.22
CA VAL A 17 -13.92 12.80 18.16
C VAL A 17 -14.96 13.27 19.15
N ASN A 18 -14.56 14.09 20.10
CA ASN A 18 -15.50 14.77 20.98
C ASN A 18 -16.18 15.89 20.19
N LEU A 19 -17.45 15.73 19.88
CA LEU A 19 -18.19 16.69 19.05
C LEU A 19 -18.39 18.06 19.72
N LYS A 20 -18.16 18.14 21.02
CA LYS A 20 -18.34 19.37 21.80
C LYS A 20 -17.05 20.18 21.92
N THR A 21 -15.92 19.52 22.08
CA THR A 21 -14.59 20.16 22.24
C THR A 21 -13.73 20.09 21.01
N GLY A 22 -14.04 19.19 20.07
CA GLY A 22 -13.23 18.92 18.89
C GLY A 22 -11.96 18.10 19.19
N GLU A 23 -11.79 17.62 20.41
CA GLU A 23 -10.64 16.79 20.77
C GLU A 23 -10.69 15.43 20.11
N HIS A 24 -9.54 14.96 19.67
CA HIS A 24 -9.34 13.67 19.00
C HIS A 24 -8.56 12.70 19.91
N PHE A 25 -9.08 11.50 20.05
CA PHE A 25 -8.42 10.40 20.78
C PHE A 25 -8.25 9.23 19.84
N THR A 26 -7.02 8.82 19.64
CA THR A 26 -6.70 7.65 18.80
C THR A 26 -6.73 6.39 19.64
N LEU A 27 -7.44 5.38 19.20
CA LEU A 27 -7.46 4.07 19.82
C LEU A 27 -6.40 3.18 19.17
N THR A 28 -5.48 2.73 19.98
CA THR A 28 -4.55 1.65 19.64
C THR A 28 -4.96 0.38 20.39
N ASP A 29 -4.43 -0.76 19.99
CA ASP A 29 -4.63 -2.02 20.70
C ASP A 29 -4.39 -1.85 22.21
N ASN A 30 -5.33 -2.33 23.04
CA ASN A 30 -5.35 -2.21 24.49
C ASN A 30 -5.55 -0.79 25.05
N SER A 31 -6.04 0.16 24.28
CA SER A 31 -6.40 1.47 24.82
C SER A 31 -7.70 1.38 25.63
N THR A 32 -7.67 1.87 26.84
CA THR A 32 -8.89 2.06 27.65
C THR A 32 -9.15 3.55 27.78
N LEU A 33 -10.33 3.97 27.34
CA LEU A 33 -10.77 5.35 27.49
C LEU A 33 -11.78 5.44 28.65
N GLU A 34 -11.42 6.14 29.73
CA GLU A 34 -12.34 6.44 30.81
C GLU A 34 -13.01 7.79 30.57
N LEU A 35 -14.33 7.78 30.43
CA LEU A 35 -15.15 8.97 30.24
C LEU A 35 -15.83 9.35 31.54
N GLN A 36 -15.60 10.56 32.02
CA GLN A 36 -16.26 11.09 33.21
C GLN A 36 -17.27 12.20 32.81
N GLY A 37 -18.52 12.01 33.20
CA GLY A 37 -19.61 12.97 32.98
C GLY A 37 -20.79 12.41 32.19
N ASN A 38 -21.92 13.14 32.20
CA ASN A 38 -23.19 12.63 31.69
C ASN A 38 -23.57 13.11 30.27
N GLU A 39 -22.74 13.93 29.63
CA GLU A 39 -23.08 14.51 28.33
C GLU A 39 -21.88 14.45 27.36
N PHE A 40 -21.57 13.24 26.87
CA PHE A 40 -20.56 13.09 25.83
C PHE A 40 -21.22 12.66 24.52
N GLN A 41 -20.92 13.37 23.45
CA GLN A 41 -21.22 12.97 22.09
C GLN A 41 -19.91 12.69 21.38
N PHE A 42 -19.71 11.47 20.91
CA PHE A 42 -18.53 11.04 20.19
C PHE A 42 -18.90 10.53 18.80
N LEU A 43 -18.05 10.87 17.87
CA LEU A 43 -18.04 10.26 16.55
C LEU A 43 -16.89 9.24 16.50
N LEU A 44 -17.24 7.97 16.28
CA LEU A 44 -16.25 6.93 15.99
C LEU A 44 -16.03 6.87 14.49
N ARG A 45 -14.80 7.09 14.05
CA ARG A 45 -14.43 6.95 12.65
C ARG A 45 -13.18 6.08 12.50
N SER A 46 -13.16 5.25 11.47
CA SER A 46 -11.95 4.59 11.07
C SER A 46 -11.07 5.57 10.29
N VAL A 47 -9.81 5.62 10.65
CA VAL A 47 -8.81 6.36 9.90
C VAL A 47 -7.91 5.33 9.26
N SER A 48 -7.96 5.24 7.94
CA SER A 48 -6.98 4.47 7.18
C SER A 48 -5.62 5.13 7.35
N GLU A 49 -4.64 4.40 7.86
CA GLU A 49 -3.26 4.90 7.86
C GLU A 49 -2.80 5.09 6.42
N LEU A 50 -2.37 6.30 6.09
CA LEU A 50 -1.71 6.59 4.83
C LEU A 50 -0.20 6.35 4.98
N PRO A 51 0.49 5.93 3.90
CA PRO A 51 1.94 5.89 3.91
C PRO A 51 2.50 7.27 4.23
N GLN A 52 3.53 7.33 5.08
CA GLN A 52 4.21 8.58 5.41
C GLN A 52 5.29 8.96 4.39
N LYS A 53 5.66 8.01 3.55
CA LYS A 53 6.65 8.17 2.48
C LYS A 53 6.28 7.28 1.30
N PHE A 54 6.88 7.54 0.14
CA PHE A 54 6.80 6.61 -0.98
C PHE A 54 7.50 5.29 -0.62
N ILE A 55 6.88 4.18 -0.97
CA ILE A 55 7.37 2.84 -0.71
C ILE A 55 7.22 2.01 -1.97
N LEU A 56 8.30 1.33 -2.37
CA LEU A 56 8.27 0.24 -3.33
C LEU A 56 8.80 -1.00 -2.62
N SER A 57 7.95 -1.99 -2.40
CA SER A 57 8.33 -3.21 -1.69
C SER A 57 8.98 -4.21 -2.63
N GLN A 58 9.75 -5.14 -2.05
CA GLN A 58 10.23 -6.31 -2.79
C GLN A 58 9.02 -7.14 -3.22
N ASN A 59 9.01 -7.58 -4.47
CA ASN A 59 7.97 -8.47 -4.98
C ASN A 59 7.93 -9.78 -4.18
N TYR A 60 6.74 -10.35 -4.06
CA TYR A 60 6.52 -11.62 -3.39
C TYR A 60 5.51 -12.49 -4.18
N PRO A 61 5.82 -13.76 -4.40
CA PRO A 61 7.07 -14.45 -4.11
C PRO A 61 8.26 -13.94 -4.96
N ASN A 62 9.47 -14.14 -4.46
CA ASN A 62 10.72 -13.88 -5.19
C ASN A 62 11.80 -14.88 -4.74
N PRO A 63 12.31 -15.78 -5.61
CA PRO A 63 11.91 -15.97 -7.02
C PRO A 63 10.44 -16.35 -7.19
N PHE A 64 9.90 -16.09 -8.38
CA PHE A 64 8.49 -16.36 -8.68
C PHE A 64 8.32 -17.23 -9.93
N ASN A 65 7.17 -17.91 -10.01
CA ASN A 65 6.83 -18.78 -11.16
C ASN A 65 5.31 -19.00 -11.22
N PRO A 66 4.62 -18.50 -12.23
CA PRO A 66 5.02 -17.42 -13.14
C PRO A 66 4.59 -16.04 -12.64
N GLU A 67 3.93 -15.95 -11.49
CA GLU A 67 3.24 -14.76 -11.00
C GLU A 67 3.86 -14.21 -9.71
N THR A 68 3.90 -12.90 -9.60
CA THR A 68 4.36 -12.21 -8.41
C THR A 68 3.54 -10.95 -8.15
N THR A 69 3.51 -10.52 -6.89
CA THR A 69 2.83 -9.32 -6.43
C THR A 69 3.84 -8.27 -5.97
N ILE A 70 3.66 -7.05 -6.41
CA ILE A 70 4.44 -5.87 -6.00
C ILE A 70 3.53 -4.95 -5.20
N SER A 71 3.94 -4.62 -3.99
CA SER A 71 3.24 -3.67 -3.13
C SER A 71 3.93 -2.31 -3.16
N PHE A 72 3.15 -1.25 -3.14
CA PHE A 72 3.67 0.11 -3.10
C PHE A 72 2.78 1.03 -2.26
N GLY A 73 3.34 2.11 -1.77
CA GLY A 73 2.66 3.10 -0.95
C GLY A 73 2.91 4.51 -1.44
N LEU A 74 1.85 5.32 -1.46
CA LEU A 74 1.85 6.71 -1.90
C LEU A 74 1.44 7.61 -0.73
N PRO A 75 2.30 8.53 -0.25
CA PRO A 75 1.95 9.44 0.84
C PRO A 75 1.01 10.57 0.39
N VAL A 76 0.98 10.84 -0.91
CA VAL A 76 0.16 11.87 -1.55
C VAL A 76 -0.42 11.34 -2.85
N ASP A 77 -1.51 11.93 -3.30
CA ASP A 77 -2.07 11.65 -4.62
C ASP A 77 -1.01 11.87 -5.69
N SER A 78 -0.84 10.92 -6.57
CA SER A 78 0.26 10.93 -7.55
C SER A 78 -0.14 10.30 -8.87
N GLU A 79 0.35 10.85 -9.95
CA GLU A 79 0.42 10.14 -11.21
C GLU A 79 1.65 9.23 -11.20
N LEU A 80 1.47 7.96 -11.54
CA LEU A 80 2.54 6.98 -11.45
C LEU A 80 2.59 6.05 -12.65
N ASN A 81 3.77 5.45 -12.80
CA ASN A 81 4.01 4.37 -13.74
C ASN A 81 4.83 3.27 -13.03
N ILE A 82 4.37 2.03 -13.12
CA ILE A 82 5.13 0.85 -12.70
C ILE A 82 5.38 -0.01 -13.92
N SER A 83 6.66 -0.25 -14.21
CA SER A 83 7.09 -0.96 -15.41
C SER A 83 8.16 -2.00 -15.09
N VAL A 84 8.20 -3.03 -15.93
CA VAL A 84 9.19 -4.11 -15.87
C VAL A 84 10.18 -3.98 -17.03
N TYR A 85 11.45 -4.18 -16.74
CA TYR A 85 12.56 -4.14 -17.70
C TYR A 85 13.40 -5.39 -17.60
N ASN A 86 14.03 -5.78 -18.71
CA ASN A 86 15.10 -6.75 -18.68
C ASN A 86 16.46 -6.09 -18.30
N LEU A 87 17.51 -6.87 -18.16
CA LEU A 87 18.84 -6.34 -17.81
C LEU A 87 19.50 -5.50 -18.90
N LEU A 88 18.98 -5.53 -20.13
CA LEU A 88 19.41 -4.66 -21.23
C LEU A 88 18.72 -3.29 -21.19
N GLY A 89 17.83 -3.06 -20.22
CA GLY A 89 17.06 -1.84 -20.11
C GLY A 89 15.86 -1.74 -21.05
N GLN A 90 15.49 -2.83 -21.70
CA GLN A 90 14.32 -2.91 -22.56
C GLN A 90 13.05 -3.06 -21.71
N LYS A 91 12.06 -2.23 -21.99
CA LYS A 91 10.74 -2.32 -21.30
C LYS A 91 10.03 -3.59 -21.78
N ILE A 92 9.66 -4.43 -20.83
CA ILE A 92 8.96 -5.70 -21.07
C ILE A 92 7.45 -5.52 -20.88
N SER A 93 7.04 -4.86 -19.80
CA SER A 93 5.63 -4.67 -19.48
C SER A 93 5.41 -3.40 -18.68
N ILE A 94 4.28 -2.75 -18.93
CA ILE A 94 3.73 -1.69 -18.07
C ILE A 94 2.69 -2.37 -17.17
N LEU A 95 2.96 -2.43 -15.87
CA LEU A 95 2.04 -3.09 -14.93
C LEU A 95 0.85 -2.21 -14.58
N THR A 96 1.11 -0.93 -14.39
CA THR A 96 0.06 0.07 -14.18
C THR A 96 0.58 1.46 -14.49
N THR A 97 -0.31 2.34 -14.92
CA THR A 97 -0.05 3.76 -15.13
C THR A 97 -1.32 4.54 -14.87
N GLY A 98 -1.19 5.77 -14.40
CA GLY A 98 -2.30 6.68 -14.18
C GLY A 98 -2.24 7.36 -12.81
N TYR A 99 -3.35 8.00 -12.48
CA TYR A 99 -3.52 8.76 -11.25
C TYR A 99 -4.04 7.86 -10.13
N TYR A 100 -3.36 7.92 -8.99
CA TYR A 100 -3.70 7.18 -7.78
C TYR A 100 -3.81 8.12 -6.58
N SER A 101 -4.83 7.93 -5.78
CA SER A 101 -4.94 8.61 -4.49
C SER A 101 -3.89 8.09 -3.51
N ALA A 102 -3.52 8.90 -2.52
CA ALA A 102 -2.66 8.45 -1.42
C ALA A 102 -3.20 7.16 -0.81
N GLY A 103 -2.33 6.20 -0.54
CA GLY A 103 -2.72 4.89 -0.01
C GLY A 103 -1.72 3.79 -0.30
N PHE A 104 -2.09 2.57 0.12
CA PHE A 104 -1.35 1.34 -0.16
C PHE A 104 -2.02 0.56 -1.29
N TYR A 105 -1.21 0.04 -2.19
CA TYR A 105 -1.67 -0.66 -3.39
C TYR A 105 -0.81 -1.88 -3.69
N THR A 106 -1.37 -2.77 -4.50
CA THR A 106 -0.65 -3.91 -5.07
C THR A 106 -0.89 -3.99 -6.56
N VAL A 107 0.09 -4.53 -7.29
CA VAL A 107 -0.01 -4.86 -8.70
C VAL A 107 0.66 -6.21 -8.93
N ASN A 108 0.09 -6.99 -9.86
CA ASN A 108 0.60 -8.32 -10.19
C ASN A 108 1.29 -8.31 -11.55
N TRP A 109 2.31 -9.16 -11.67
CA TRP A 109 2.89 -9.52 -12.95
C TRP A 109 2.89 -11.03 -13.13
N ASN A 110 2.38 -11.49 -14.25
CA ASN A 110 2.25 -12.91 -14.59
C ASN A 110 3.38 -13.42 -15.50
N GLY A 111 4.46 -12.67 -15.62
CA GLY A 111 5.58 -13.05 -16.50
C GLY A 111 5.31 -12.90 -17.99
N ILE A 112 4.28 -12.18 -18.38
CA ILE A 112 3.92 -11.95 -19.78
C ILE A 112 4.22 -10.49 -20.15
N SER A 113 4.83 -10.31 -21.32
CA SER A 113 5.11 -8.97 -21.85
C SER A 113 3.85 -8.30 -22.43
N ASP A 114 3.92 -6.98 -22.65
CA ASP A 114 2.83 -6.23 -23.28
C ASP A 114 2.51 -6.72 -24.71
N LYS A 115 3.43 -7.47 -25.33
CA LYS A 115 3.23 -8.12 -26.62
C LYS A 115 2.57 -9.50 -26.52
N GLY A 116 2.20 -9.93 -25.31
CA GLY A 116 1.57 -11.24 -25.07
C GLY A 116 2.55 -12.43 -25.07
N MET A 117 3.83 -12.18 -25.02
CA MET A 117 4.87 -13.24 -25.01
C MET A 117 5.33 -13.53 -23.59
N ALA A 118 5.48 -14.80 -23.27
CA ALA A 118 6.06 -15.23 -22.00
C ALA A 118 7.52 -14.75 -21.89
N ALA A 119 7.83 -14.08 -20.78
CA ALA A 119 9.20 -13.69 -20.47
C ALA A 119 10.05 -14.93 -20.14
N SER A 120 11.32 -14.90 -20.54
CA SER A 120 12.27 -15.96 -20.23
C SER A 120 12.60 -15.98 -18.74
N ALA A 121 12.94 -17.14 -18.19
CA ALA A 121 13.50 -17.21 -16.85
C ALA A 121 14.77 -16.34 -16.75
N GLY A 122 14.90 -15.62 -15.67
CA GLY A 122 16.04 -14.73 -15.45
C GLY A 122 15.72 -13.57 -14.52
N VAL A 123 16.62 -12.60 -14.52
CA VAL A 123 16.53 -11.39 -13.70
C VAL A 123 15.84 -10.27 -14.46
N TYR A 124 14.88 -9.63 -13.79
CA TYR A 124 14.18 -8.46 -14.27
C TYR A 124 14.27 -7.33 -13.25
N LEU A 125 14.09 -6.12 -13.72
CA LEU A 125 13.99 -4.92 -12.89
C LEU A 125 12.57 -4.37 -13.00
N TYR A 126 12.04 -3.88 -11.92
CA TYR A 126 10.77 -3.11 -11.95
C TYR A 126 10.99 -1.76 -11.28
N THR A 127 10.30 -0.76 -11.81
CA THR A 127 10.42 0.61 -11.37
C THR A 127 9.08 1.16 -10.96
N ILE A 128 9.09 2.08 -10.01
CA ILE A 128 8.01 3.04 -9.77
C ILE A 128 8.51 4.44 -10.12
N GLU A 129 7.74 5.17 -10.89
CA GLU A 129 8.03 6.55 -11.27
C GLU A 129 6.82 7.42 -10.99
N THR A 130 7.04 8.52 -10.27
CA THR A 130 6.08 9.60 -10.06
C THR A 130 6.76 10.93 -10.37
N ASP A 131 6.05 12.04 -10.30
CA ASP A 131 6.64 13.37 -10.52
C ASP A 131 7.75 13.71 -9.52
N SER A 132 7.72 13.14 -8.31
CA SER A 132 8.64 13.47 -7.21
C SER A 132 9.42 12.29 -6.66
N TYR A 133 9.15 11.08 -7.14
CA TYR A 133 9.78 9.86 -6.61
C TYR A 133 10.09 8.86 -7.71
N HIS A 134 11.22 8.20 -7.55
CA HIS A 134 11.65 7.09 -8.40
C HIS A 134 12.37 6.04 -7.55
N ASP A 135 12.03 4.79 -7.77
CA ASP A 135 12.73 3.65 -7.17
C ASP A 135 12.75 2.46 -8.12
N ILE A 136 13.72 1.58 -7.91
CA ILE A 136 13.95 0.41 -8.75
C ILE A 136 14.30 -0.79 -7.88
N ARG A 137 13.75 -1.97 -8.23
CA ARG A 137 14.07 -3.23 -7.57
C ARG A 137 14.26 -4.37 -8.56
N LYS A 138 14.97 -5.37 -8.09
CA LYS A 138 15.28 -6.58 -8.85
C LYS A 138 14.32 -7.70 -8.44
N MET A 139 13.92 -8.53 -9.42
CA MET A 139 13.16 -9.75 -9.20
C MET A 139 13.67 -10.88 -10.09
N ILE A 140 13.35 -12.11 -9.72
CA ILE A 140 13.83 -13.32 -10.40
C ILE A 140 12.63 -14.15 -10.82
N LEU A 141 12.51 -14.36 -12.15
CA LEU A 141 11.53 -15.27 -12.74
C LEU A 141 12.16 -16.63 -12.94
N MET A 142 11.53 -17.64 -12.38
CA MET A 142 11.89 -19.06 -12.55
C MET A 142 10.87 -19.78 -13.43
N LYS A 143 11.31 -20.80 -14.08
CA LYS A 143 10.45 -21.70 -14.85
C LYS A 143 10.65 -23.14 -14.43
#